data_52f5d4f1a99ac019e821c9940eafbcaa
#
_entry.id   52f5d4f1a99ac019e821c9940eafbcaa
#
_cell.length_a   1.000
_cell.length_b   1.000
_cell.length_c   1.000
_cell.angle_alpha   90.00
_cell.angle_beta   90.00
_cell.angle_gamma   90.00
#
_symmetry.space_group_name_H-M   'P 1'
#
loop_
_entity.id
_entity.type
_entity.pdbx_description
1 polymer ?
#
loop_
_entity_poly.entity_id
_entity_poly.type
_entity_poly.pdbx_seq_one_letter_code
_entity_poly.pdbx_strand_id
1 'polypeptide(L)'
;MSNIFVSIIVPVYNVGRYLRECLDSIAQLKAFSWEAILIDDGSTDSSGAICDEYAKREPKFRVIHQKNAGVSAARNAGLEAAEGEWIWFVDSDDSINPDFEIANMDALDSADYVLFDMRKFRDGEDLNSLEHQRGTVKSEESSKNEFLCKYQCNHHPRLLYKKTWVMIDKHHKRLAFSLGARVGEDLEFQYKYLTRCQRPARLDAVLYNYRLREGSATQDDNYRRKNLEDLPQVIERLLNWCDDEKVKPEPWLEMRIQQMFQNLLYSASLVNGVNKKALQQTVRRLFDAWRKEGFMFPDSVKMKLAHWSITAYFVFNKIYLKLKGIK
;
A
#
# COMPACT_ATOMS: atom_id res chain seq x y z
N MET A 1 19.05 -24.25 7.13
CA MET A 1 18.50 -22.89 7.31
C MET A 1 17.95 -22.46 5.97
N SER A 2 16.67 -22.23 5.86
CA SER A 2 16.06 -21.72 4.62
C SER A 2 16.69 -20.35 4.33
N ASN A 3 17.34 -20.24 3.18
CA ASN A 3 17.95 -18.99 2.73
C ASN A 3 16.87 -18.18 2.03
N ILE A 4 16.04 -17.46 2.79
CA ILE A 4 14.95 -16.66 2.25
C ILE A 4 15.53 -15.52 1.43
N PHE A 5 15.09 -15.43 0.17
CA PHE A 5 15.53 -14.43 -0.76
C PHE A 5 14.41 -13.41 -1.05
N VAL A 6 14.69 -12.16 -0.75
CA VAL A 6 13.73 -11.05 -0.87
C VAL A 6 14.14 -10.09 -1.99
N SER A 7 13.25 -9.81 -2.94
CA SER A 7 13.42 -8.70 -3.87
C SER A 7 12.78 -7.45 -3.28
N ILE A 8 13.61 -6.45 -3.00
CA ILE A 8 13.21 -5.13 -2.51
C ILE A 8 13.01 -4.23 -3.73
N ILE A 9 11.79 -3.79 -3.97
CA ILE A 9 11.43 -2.93 -5.11
C ILE A 9 11.30 -1.50 -4.63
N VAL A 10 12.13 -0.61 -5.17
CA VAL A 10 12.22 0.80 -4.78
C VAL A 10 11.87 1.68 -5.98
N PRO A 11 10.66 2.22 -6.10
CA PRO A 11 10.32 3.21 -7.11
C PRO A 11 10.97 4.55 -6.74
N VAL A 12 11.67 5.16 -7.70
CA VAL A 12 12.43 6.40 -7.50
C VAL A 12 11.98 7.47 -8.50
N TYR A 13 11.57 8.63 -7.98
CA TYR A 13 11.28 9.80 -8.82
C TYR A 13 11.47 11.09 -8.05
N ASN A 14 12.52 11.87 -8.39
CA ASN A 14 12.81 13.18 -7.80
C ASN A 14 12.85 13.18 -6.25
N VAL A 15 13.62 12.27 -5.67
CA VAL A 15 13.77 12.07 -4.21
C VAL A 15 15.23 12.12 -3.73
N GLY A 16 16.12 12.72 -4.50
CA GLY A 16 17.57 12.73 -4.26
C GLY A 16 17.96 13.15 -2.83
N ARG A 17 17.15 13.98 -2.17
CA ARG A 17 17.36 14.40 -0.77
C ARG A 17 17.31 13.24 0.22
N TYR A 18 16.43 12.25 -0.01
CA TYR A 18 16.12 11.17 0.94
C TYR A 18 16.70 9.82 0.52
N LEU A 19 16.99 9.68 -0.78
CA LEU A 19 17.29 8.39 -1.40
C LEU A 19 18.52 7.71 -0.78
N ARG A 20 19.57 8.46 -0.43
CA ARG A 20 20.76 7.87 0.19
C ARG A 20 20.47 7.19 1.52
N GLU A 21 19.66 7.81 2.38
CA GLU A 21 19.27 7.24 3.68
C GLU A 21 18.45 5.95 3.47
N CYS A 22 17.53 5.94 2.50
CA CYS A 22 16.78 4.75 2.12
C CYS A 22 17.73 3.62 1.69
N LEU A 23 18.61 3.87 0.73
CA LEU A 23 19.50 2.86 0.17
C LEU A 23 20.56 2.39 1.17
N ASP A 24 21.07 3.27 2.03
CA ASP A 24 22.00 2.90 3.11
C ASP A 24 21.33 1.95 4.12
N SER A 25 20.06 2.18 4.45
CA SER A 25 19.31 1.29 5.33
C SER A 25 19.11 -0.11 4.71
N ILE A 26 18.87 -0.18 3.41
CA ILE A 26 18.76 -1.44 2.66
C ILE A 26 20.12 -2.14 2.59
N ALA A 27 21.22 -1.41 2.32
CA ALA A 27 22.55 -1.97 2.21
C ALA A 27 23.04 -2.65 3.51
N GLN A 28 22.54 -2.20 4.65
CA GLN A 28 22.89 -2.73 5.97
C GLN A 28 22.05 -3.94 6.40
N LEU A 29 21.04 -4.34 5.61
CA LEU A 29 20.13 -5.43 5.95
C LEU A 29 20.85 -6.78 6.03
N LYS A 30 20.68 -7.50 7.15
CA LYS A 30 21.35 -8.78 7.45
C LYS A 30 20.39 -9.94 7.69
N ALA A 31 19.12 -9.66 7.96
CA ALA A 31 18.16 -10.67 8.42
C ALA A 31 17.87 -11.78 7.40
N PHE A 32 18.01 -11.49 6.10
CA PHE A 32 17.79 -12.44 4.99
C PHE A 32 18.63 -12.05 3.76
N SER A 33 18.75 -12.96 2.80
CA SER A 33 19.34 -12.65 1.49
C SER A 33 18.40 -11.73 0.70
N TRP A 34 18.97 -10.76 -0.01
CA TRP A 34 18.17 -9.79 -0.74
C TRP A 34 18.85 -9.32 -2.03
N GLU A 35 18.05 -8.87 -2.97
CA GLU A 35 18.37 -7.93 -4.03
C GLU A 35 17.52 -6.68 -3.88
N ALA A 36 17.99 -5.54 -4.34
CA ALA A 36 17.22 -4.31 -4.43
C ALA A 36 17.14 -3.82 -5.88
N ILE A 37 15.93 -3.64 -6.37
CA ILE A 37 15.67 -3.19 -7.74
C ILE A 37 15.20 -1.75 -7.66
N LEU A 38 16.06 -0.83 -8.07
CA LEU A 38 15.83 0.62 -8.08
C LEU A 38 15.24 0.99 -9.43
N ILE A 39 14.01 1.49 -9.46
CA ILE A 39 13.36 1.89 -10.69
C ILE A 39 13.32 3.41 -10.74
N ASP A 40 14.30 4.01 -11.45
CA ASP A 40 14.30 5.43 -11.72
C ASP A 40 13.29 5.75 -12.82
N ASP A 41 12.16 6.30 -12.41
CA ASP A 41 11.02 6.64 -13.25
C ASP A 41 11.22 8.01 -13.93
N GLY A 42 12.40 8.21 -14.53
CA GLY A 42 12.76 9.40 -15.29
C GLY A 42 12.99 10.62 -14.42
N SER A 43 13.74 10.48 -13.32
CA SER A 43 14.10 11.58 -12.44
C SER A 43 14.90 12.66 -13.18
N THR A 44 14.65 13.91 -12.81
CA THR A 44 15.35 15.10 -13.35
C THR A 44 16.31 15.75 -12.34
N ASP A 45 16.31 15.23 -11.11
CA ASP A 45 17.25 15.60 -10.05
C ASP A 45 18.42 14.61 -9.96
N SER A 46 19.14 14.60 -8.83
CA SER A 46 20.28 13.69 -8.59
C SER A 46 19.88 12.23 -8.37
N SER A 47 18.58 11.86 -8.34
CA SER A 47 18.13 10.52 -7.95
C SER A 47 18.67 9.42 -8.85
N GLY A 48 18.63 9.59 -10.19
CA GLY A 48 19.16 8.60 -11.12
C GLY A 48 20.66 8.35 -10.93
N ALA A 49 21.44 9.42 -10.75
CA ALA A 49 22.88 9.32 -10.50
C ALA A 49 23.19 8.61 -9.16
N ILE A 50 22.36 8.82 -8.13
CA ILE A 50 22.48 8.13 -6.85
C ILE A 50 22.20 6.64 -7.03
N CYS A 51 21.15 6.25 -7.79
CA CYS A 51 20.87 4.85 -8.09
C CYS A 51 22.09 4.17 -8.74
N ASP A 52 22.68 4.79 -9.75
CA ASP A 52 23.87 4.27 -10.45
C ASP A 52 25.08 4.10 -9.53
N GLU A 53 25.28 5.06 -8.62
CA GLU A 53 26.36 5.00 -7.62
C GLU A 53 26.21 3.77 -6.74
N TYR A 54 24.98 3.50 -6.22
CA TYR A 54 24.73 2.33 -5.35
C TYR A 54 24.89 1.01 -6.11
N ALA A 55 24.39 0.91 -7.33
CA ALA A 55 24.57 -0.30 -8.16
C ALA A 55 26.04 -0.60 -8.48
N LYS A 56 26.88 0.43 -8.63
CA LYS A 56 28.33 0.25 -8.81
C LYS A 56 29.05 -0.21 -7.52
N ARG A 57 28.57 0.26 -6.35
CA ARG A 57 29.19 -0.02 -5.06
C ARG A 57 28.82 -1.39 -4.49
N GLU A 58 27.58 -1.82 -4.71
CA GLU A 58 27.03 -3.06 -4.14
C GLU A 58 26.25 -3.82 -5.22
N PRO A 59 26.75 -5.00 -5.65
CA PRO A 59 26.14 -5.79 -6.74
C PRO A 59 24.71 -6.28 -6.48
N LYS A 60 24.23 -6.21 -5.24
CA LYS A 60 22.85 -6.54 -4.89
C LYS A 60 21.86 -5.47 -5.32
N PHE A 61 22.31 -4.25 -5.62
CA PHE A 61 21.48 -3.21 -6.21
C PHE A 61 21.51 -3.32 -7.73
N ARG A 62 20.33 -3.31 -8.34
CA ARG A 62 20.11 -3.27 -9.79
C ARG A 62 19.30 -2.04 -10.12
N VAL A 63 19.62 -1.33 -11.18
CA VAL A 63 18.91 -0.11 -11.61
C VAL A 63 18.21 -0.37 -12.93
N ILE A 64 16.98 0.13 -13.02
CA ILE A 64 16.20 0.21 -14.26
C ILE A 64 15.82 1.68 -14.43
N HIS A 65 16.34 2.32 -15.48
CA HIS A 65 15.90 3.64 -15.89
C HIS A 65 14.76 3.53 -16.89
N GLN A 66 13.68 4.25 -16.65
CA GLN A 66 12.56 4.30 -17.58
C GLN A 66 12.10 5.74 -17.81
N LYS A 67 11.36 5.98 -18.89
CA LYS A 67 10.64 7.24 -19.06
C LYS A 67 9.53 7.31 -18.02
N ASN A 68 9.34 8.48 -17.38
CA ASN A 68 8.32 8.67 -16.37
C ASN A 68 6.95 8.15 -16.84
N ALA A 69 6.43 7.19 -16.08
CA ALA A 69 5.15 6.53 -16.32
C ALA A 69 4.34 6.35 -15.02
N GLY A 70 4.84 6.89 -13.90
CA GLY A 70 4.23 6.88 -12.59
C GLY A 70 4.58 5.67 -11.74
N VAL A 71 4.31 5.79 -10.42
CA VAL A 71 4.72 4.82 -9.40
C VAL A 71 4.22 3.40 -9.66
N SER A 72 3.01 3.25 -10.20
CA SER A 72 2.46 1.94 -10.60
C SER A 72 3.29 1.26 -11.68
N ALA A 73 3.72 2.02 -12.70
CA ALA A 73 4.58 1.49 -13.77
C ALA A 73 5.96 1.10 -13.23
N ALA A 74 6.55 1.93 -12.37
CA ALA A 74 7.81 1.65 -11.72
C ALA A 74 7.73 0.36 -10.87
N ARG A 75 6.70 0.21 -10.02
CA ARG A 75 6.50 -1.01 -9.24
C ARG A 75 6.29 -2.25 -10.11
N ASN A 76 5.57 -2.11 -11.24
CA ASN A 76 5.39 -3.20 -12.18
C ASN A 76 6.70 -3.63 -12.85
N ALA A 77 7.54 -2.67 -13.27
CA ALA A 77 8.87 -2.97 -13.81
C ALA A 77 9.75 -3.70 -12.78
N GLY A 78 9.69 -3.28 -11.51
CA GLY A 78 10.36 -3.97 -10.42
C GLY A 78 9.85 -5.41 -10.21
N LEU A 79 8.53 -5.62 -10.26
CA LEU A 79 7.94 -6.96 -10.20
C LEU A 79 8.39 -7.87 -11.36
N GLU A 80 8.58 -7.31 -12.53
CA GLU A 80 9.10 -8.06 -13.70
C GLU A 80 10.53 -8.51 -13.52
N ALA A 81 11.35 -7.68 -12.93
CA ALA A 81 12.76 -7.93 -12.72
C ALA A 81 13.07 -8.73 -11.45
N ALA A 82 12.11 -8.87 -10.52
CA ALA A 82 12.29 -9.52 -9.23
C ALA A 82 12.59 -11.02 -9.38
N GLU A 83 13.65 -11.50 -8.72
CA GLU A 83 14.07 -12.90 -8.69
C GLU A 83 13.74 -13.58 -7.36
N GLY A 84 13.59 -12.82 -6.28
CA GLY A 84 13.33 -13.28 -4.92
C GLY A 84 12.02 -14.08 -4.78
N GLU A 85 11.99 -14.96 -3.80
CA GLU A 85 10.77 -15.67 -3.38
C GLU A 85 9.75 -14.74 -2.74
N TRP A 86 10.25 -13.71 -2.06
CA TRP A 86 9.45 -12.68 -1.41
C TRP A 86 9.67 -11.34 -2.06
N ILE A 87 8.62 -10.52 -2.09
CA ILE A 87 8.64 -9.15 -2.60
C ILE A 87 8.41 -8.19 -1.43
N TRP A 88 9.24 -7.17 -1.33
CA TRP A 88 9.07 -6.05 -0.42
C TRP A 88 9.10 -4.73 -1.20
N PHE A 89 8.05 -3.96 -1.12
CA PHE A 89 8.03 -2.61 -1.68
C PHE A 89 8.51 -1.62 -0.62
N VAL A 90 9.46 -0.78 -0.98
CA VAL A 90 10.02 0.26 -0.11
C VAL A 90 9.94 1.59 -0.85
N ASP A 91 9.27 2.57 -0.26
CA ASP A 91 9.20 3.91 -0.84
C ASP A 91 10.53 4.63 -0.64
N SER A 92 11.02 5.30 -1.68
CA SER A 92 12.38 5.85 -1.75
C SER A 92 12.64 7.06 -0.86
N ASP A 93 11.62 7.61 -0.20
CA ASP A 93 11.71 8.67 0.81
C ASP A 93 11.62 8.14 2.25
N ASP A 94 11.45 6.84 2.43
CA ASP A 94 11.40 6.15 3.71
C ASP A 94 12.74 5.41 4.00
N SER A 95 12.81 4.69 5.12
CA SER A 95 13.93 3.81 5.42
C SER A 95 13.45 2.52 6.09
N ILE A 96 14.28 1.48 6.07
CA ILE A 96 14.02 0.25 6.81
C ILE A 96 14.86 0.22 8.09
N ASN A 97 14.43 -0.56 9.08
CA ASN A 97 15.29 -0.88 10.20
C ASN A 97 16.20 -2.06 9.78
N PRO A 98 17.51 -1.87 9.61
CA PRO A 98 18.40 -2.95 9.17
C PRO A 98 18.80 -3.89 10.31
N ASP A 99 18.66 -3.45 11.55
CA ASP A 99 19.13 -4.16 12.75
C ASP A 99 17.99 -4.94 13.41
N PHE A 100 17.56 -6.00 12.71
CA PHE A 100 16.62 -6.96 13.27
C PHE A 100 17.01 -8.40 12.95
N GLU A 101 16.55 -9.32 13.77
CA GLU A 101 16.71 -10.76 13.62
C GLU A 101 15.33 -11.44 13.60
N ILE A 102 15.13 -12.39 12.71
CA ILE A 102 13.95 -13.26 12.70
C ILE A 102 14.32 -14.57 13.39
N ALA A 103 13.73 -14.78 14.57
CA ALA A 103 14.07 -15.91 15.43
C ALA A 103 13.69 -17.29 14.86
N ASN A 104 12.71 -17.34 13.97
CA ASN A 104 12.14 -18.57 13.41
C ASN A 104 11.87 -18.43 11.90
N MET A 105 12.93 -18.31 11.11
CA MET A 105 12.86 -18.12 9.65
C MET A 105 12.01 -19.19 8.96
N ASP A 106 12.05 -20.45 9.42
CA ASP A 106 11.28 -21.56 8.83
C ASP A 106 9.75 -21.34 8.90
N ALA A 107 9.28 -20.49 9.81
CA ALA A 107 7.86 -20.15 9.87
C ALA A 107 7.38 -19.36 8.65
N LEU A 108 8.28 -18.70 7.91
CA LEU A 108 7.97 -18.00 6.68
C LEU A 108 7.58 -18.96 5.54
N ASP A 109 8.10 -20.18 5.54
CA ASP A 109 7.81 -21.17 4.49
C ASP A 109 6.32 -21.51 4.43
N SER A 110 5.66 -21.50 5.59
CA SER A 110 4.23 -21.77 5.71
C SER A 110 3.32 -20.57 5.45
N ALA A 111 3.88 -19.35 5.41
CA ALA A 111 3.11 -18.13 5.23
C ALA A 111 2.91 -17.78 3.75
N ASP A 112 1.80 -17.12 3.44
CA ASP A 112 1.54 -16.53 2.12
C ASP A 112 1.91 -15.04 2.10
N TYR A 113 1.81 -14.38 3.25
CA TYR A 113 2.27 -13.01 3.46
C TYR A 113 2.62 -12.77 4.93
N VAL A 114 3.51 -11.82 5.15
CA VAL A 114 3.94 -11.44 6.50
C VAL A 114 3.70 -9.96 6.73
N LEU A 115 2.92 -9.64 7.76
CA LEU A 115 2.71 -8.28 8.23
C LEU A 115 3.70 -7.97 9.35
N PHE A 116 4.29 -6.79 9.32
CA PHE A 116 5.15 -6.26 10.39
C PHE A 116 4.76 -4.84 10.79
N ASP A 117 5.36 -4.32 11.85
CA ASP A 117 5.08 -2.98 12.32
C ASP A 117 5.93 -1.92 11.61
N MET A 118 5.44 -0.70 11.62
CA MET A 118 6.15 0.47 11.16
C MET A 118 6.16 1.56 12.22
N ARG A 119 7.20 2.39 12.21
CA ARG A 119 7.32 3.61 12.98
C ARG A 119 7.17 4.82 12.06
N LYS A 120 6.53 5.87 12.55
CA LYS A 120 6.54 7.18 11.89
C LYS A 120 7.62 8.04 12.50
N PHE A 121 8.37 8.77 11.67
CA PHE A 121 9.43 9.69 12.12
C PHE A 121 9.43 10.97 11.29
N ARG A 122 10.05 12.03 11.81
CA ARG A 122 10.24 13.31 11.13
C ARG A 122 11.72 13.52 10.81
N ASP A 123 11.98 14.38 9.82
CA ASP A 123 13.35 14.81 9.50
C ASP A 123 14.05 15.34 10.75
N GLY A 124 15.28 14.83 11.01
CA GLY A 124 16.09 15.18 12.18
C GLY A 124 15.86 14.32 13.42
N GLU A 125 14.90 13.40 13.42
CA GLU A 125 14.78 12.41 14.49
C GLU A 125 15.87 11.33 14.31
N ASP A 126 16.50 10.95 15.44
CA ASP A 126 17.52 9.90 15.45
C ASP A 126 16.89 8.52 15.26
N LEU A 127 17.19 7.91 14.12
CA LEU A 127 16.75 6.54 13.81
C LEU A 127 17.64 5.47 14.48
N ASN A 128 18.87 5.83 14.87
CA ASN A 128 19.80 4.90 15.54
C ASN A 128 19.36 4.56 16.97
N SER A 129 18.37 5.27 17.52
CA SER A 129 17.76 4.94 18.82
C SER A 129 16.92 3.65 18.80
N LEU A 130 16.77 2.99 17.65
CA LEU A 130 16.18 1.67 17.58
C LEU A 130 17.22 0.64 18.07
N GLU A 131 16.96 0.10 19.26
CA GLU A 131 17.68 -1.07 19.72
C GLU A 131 17.51 -2.24 18.76
N HIS A 132 18.50 -3.13 18.74
CA HIS A 132 18.41 -4.40 18.01
C HIS A 132 17.07 -5.09 18.31
N GLN A 133 16.31 -5.41 17.28
CA GLN A 133 15.01 -6.06 17.44
C GLN A 133 15.10 -7.53 17.04
N ARG A 134 14.67 -8.39 17.94
CA ARG A 134 14.48 -9.81 17.64
C ARG A 134 13.00 -10.09 17.54
N GLY A 135 12.53 -10.27 16.31
CA GLY A 135 11.15 -10.59 16.04
C GLY A 135 10.91 -12.08 15.87
N THR A 136 9.70 -12.50 16.17
CA THR A 136 9.23 -13.86 15.94
C THR A 136 8.11 -13.84 14.92
N VAL A 137 8.20 -14.66 13.89
CA VAL A 137 7.08 -14.88 12.95
C VAL A 137 6.07 -15.78 13.64
N LYS A 138 4.87 -15.27 13.80
CA LYS A 138 3.72 -15.98 14.38
C LYS A 138 2.71 -16.26 13.28
N SER A 139 2.46 -17.53 12.99
CA SER A 139 1.22 -17.92 12.31
C SER A 139 0.08 -17.72 13.30
N GLU A 140 -0.90 -16.89 12.97
CA GLU A 140 -2.04 -16.72 13.83
C GLU A 140 -3.03 -17.89 13.61
N GLU A 141 -3.51 -18.48 14.71
CA GLU A 141 -4.55 -19.52 14.68
C GLU A 141 -5.91 -18.94 14.26
N SER A 142 -6.04 -17.61 14.26
CA SER A 142 -7.23 -16.91 13.80
C SER A 142 -7.41 -17.08 12.29
N SER A 143 -8.64 -17.11 11.83
CA SER A 143 -8.95 -17.11 10.41
C SER A 143 -8.33 -15.88 9.72
N LYS A 144 -8.06 -15.98 8.41
CA LYS A 144 -7.61 -14.83 7.60
C LYS A 144 -8.48 -13.59 7.80
N ASN A 145 -9.79 -13.77 7.90
CA ASN A 145 -10.75 -12.69 8.15
C ASN A 145 -10.51 -11.97 9.47
N GLU A 146 -10.36 -12.71 10.55
CA GLU A 146 -10.09 -12.14 11.89
C GLU A 146 -8.76 -11.42 11.91
N PHE A 147 -7.72 -12.02 11.30
CA PHE A 147 -6.40 -11.41 11.17
C PHE A 147 -6.49 -10.06 10.44
N LEU A 148 -7.10 -10.02 9.24
CA LEU A 148 -7.18 -8.81 8.42
C LEU A 148 -8.14 -7.75 8.99
N CYS A 149 -9.12 -8.14 9.78
CA CYS A 149 -9.95 -7.22 10.55
C CYS A 149 -9.18 -6.60 11.73
N LYS A 150 -8.40 -7.41 12.45
CA LYS A 150 -7.63 -7.01 13.63
C LYS A 150 -6.46 -6.10 13.24
N TYR A 151 -5.66 -6.52 12.25
CA TYR A 151 -4.48 -5.79 11.81
C TYR A 151 -4.80 -4.94 10.59
N GLN A 152 -4.81 -3.62 10.76
CA GLN A 152 -5.09 -2.69 9.67
C GLN A 152 -3.94 -2.70 8.65
N CYS A 153 -4.09 -3.45 7.56
CA CYS A 153 -3.11 -3.52 6.47
C CYS A 153 -3.32 -2.36 5.48
N ASN A 154 -3.17 -1.10 5.95
CA ASN A 154 -3.45 0.09 5.13
C ASN A 154 -2.19 0.71 4.52
N HIS A 155 -1.02 0.13 4.76
CA HIS A 155 0.25 0.61 4.24
C HIS A 155 0.96 -0.53 3.53
N HIS A 156 1.12 -0.38 2.24
CA HIS A 156 1.75 -1.35 1.36
C HIS A 156 3.17 -1.77 1.80
N PRO A 157 4.04 -0.87 2.29
CA PRO A 157 5.38 -1.22 2.73
C PRO A 157 5.47 -2.11 3.98
N ARG A 158 4.36 -2.33 4.68
CA ARG A 158 4.31 -3.19 5.89
C ARG A 158 4.13 -4.67 5.60
N LEU A 159 4.20 -5.09 4.34
CA LEU A 159 3.96 -6.47 3.93
C LEU A 159 5.14 -7.03 3.16
N LEU A 160 5.52 -8.26 3.51
CA LEU A 160 6.23 -9.15 2.60
C LEU A 160 5.21 -9.98 1.84
N TYR A 161 5.33 -9.97 0.52
CA TYR A 161 4.42 -10.66 -0.40
C TYR A 161 5.12 -11.90 -0.95
N LYS A 162 4.54 -13.09 -0.78
CA LYS A 162 5.08 -14.29 -1.41
C LYS A 162 4.87 -14.21 -2.92
N LYS A 163 5.95 -14.26 -3.69
CA LYS A 163 5.97 -13.99 -5.14
C LYS A 163 5.04 -14.93 -5.93
N THR A 164 4.89 -16.16 -5.50
CA THR A 164 3.99 -17.12 -6.16
C THR A 164 2.56 -16.62 -6.28
N TRP A 165 2.05 -15.89 -5.28
CA TRP A 165 0.70 -15.32 -5.28
C TRP A 165 0.58 -14.03 -6.10
N VAL A 166 1.70 -13.39 -6.41
CA VAL A 166 1.76 -12.26 -7.35
C VAL A 166 1.69 -12.76 -8.79
N MET A 167 2.29 -13.92 -9.08
CA MET A 167 2.60 -14.36 -10.44
C MET A 167 1.46 -15.06 -11.18
N ILE A 168 0.46 -15.64 -10.51
CA ILE A 168 -0.52 -16.51 -11.18
C ILE A 168 -1.95 -16.23 -10.72
N ASP A 169 -2.81 -15.78 -11.64
CA ASP A 169 -4.25 -15.88 -11.53
C ASP A 169 -4.77 -17.12 -12.31
N LYS A 170 -6.08 -17.37 -12.24
CA LYS A 170 -6.73 -18.45 -12.99
C LYS A 170 -6.62 -18.30 -14.52
N HIS A 171 -6.24 -17.13 -15.00
CA HIS A 171 -5.98 -16.83 -16.42
C HIS A 171 -4.48 -16.79 -16.75
N HIS A 172 -3.62 -17.28 -15.84
CA HIS A 172 -2.18 -17.20 -15.91
C HIS A 172 -1.64 -15.75 -16.04
N LYS A 173 -2.40 -14.78 -15.54
CA LYS A 173 -2.00 -13.38 -15.52
C LYS A 173 -1.36 -13.02 -14.20
N ARG A 174 -0.27 -12.26 -14.28
CA ARG A 174 0.37 -11.69 -13.10
C ARG A 174 -0.49 -10.57 -12.51
N LEU A 175 -0.54 -10.52 -11.19
CA LEU A 175 -1.07 -9.37 -10.50
C LEU A 175 -0.13 -8.17 -10.73
N ALA A 176 -0.71 -7.06 -11.14
CA ALA A 176 0.03 -5.83 -11.43
C ALA A 176 -0.70 -4.63 -10.83
N PHE A 177 0.06 -3.56 -10.58
CA PHE A 177 -0.52 -2.27 -10.23
C PHE A 177 -1.26 -1.69 -11.44
N SER A 178 -2.45 -1.20 -11.22
CA SER A 178 -3.24 -0.53 -12.25
C SER A 178 -2.63 0.82 -12.59
N LEU A 179 -2.41 1.09 -13.87
CA LEU A 179 -1.84 2.36 -14.33
C LEU A 179 -2.86 3.49 -14.23
N GLY A 180 -2.36 4.73 -14.08
CA GLY A 180 -3.16 5.96 -14.16
C GLY A 180 -3.80 6.42 -12.86
N ALA A 181 -3.83 5.62 -11.79
CA ALA A 181 -4.20 6.09 -10.46
C ALA A 181 -2.97 6.63 -9.72
N ARG A 182 -3.14 7.77 -9.05
CA ARG A 182 -2.12 8.44 -8.22
C ARG A 182 -2.40 8.21 -6.73
N VAL A 183 -3.57 7.65 -6.41
CA VAL A 183 -4.02 7.36 -5.05
C VAL A 183 -4.82 6.06 -5.07
N GLY A 184 -4.52 5.18 -4.12
CA GLY A 184 -5.24 3.93 -3.88
C GLY A 184 -4.83 2.77 -4.78
N GLU A 185 -3.85 2.96 -5.67
CA GLU A 185 -3.28 1.92 -6.52
C GLU A 185 -2.61 0.81 -5.69
N ASP A 186 -1.99 1.21 -4.60
CA ASP A 186 -1.36 0.34 -3.62
C ASP A 186 -2.39 -0.50 -2.85
N LEU A 187 -3.49 0.12 -2.43
CA LEU A 187 -4.59 -0.57 -1.77
C LEU A 187 -5.28 -1.56 -2.74
N GLU A 188 -5.49 -1.15 -4.00
CA GLU A 188 -6.07 -2.03 -5.02
C GLU A 188 -5.21 -3.28 -5.21
N PHE A 189 -3.90 -3.11 -5.42
CA PHE A 189 -2.96 -4.22 -5.55
C PHE A 189 -2.96 -5.12 -4.32
N GLN A 190 -2.83 -4.53 -3.13
CA GLN A 190 -2.79 -5.23 -1.87
C GLN A 190 -4.06 -6.06 -1.63
N TYR A 191 -5.24 -5.48 -1.88
CA TYR A 191 -6.49 -6.18 -1.65
C TYR A 191 -6.69 -7.34 -2.63
N LYS A 192 -6.35 -7.14 -3.91
CA LYS A 192 -6.33 -8.23 -4.90
C LYS A 192 -5.37 -9.35 -4.49
N TYR A 193 -4.20 -9.02 -3.98
CA TYR A 193 -3.25 -9.99 -3.45
C TYR A 193 -3.84 -10.77 -2.27
N LEU A 194 -4.37 -10.06 -1.27
CA LEU A 194 -4.91 -10.66 -0.06
C LEU A 194 -6.14 -11.56 -0.32
N THR A 195 -6.91 -11.33 -1.40
CA THR A 195 -8.00 -12.26 -1.77
C THR A 195 -7.49 -13.64 -2.17
N ARG A 196 -6.27 -13.74 -2.70
CA ARG A 196 -5.63 -15.00 -3.13
C ARG A 196 -5.00 -15.77 -1.98
N CYS A 197 -4.54 -15.07 -0.95
CA CYS A 197 -3.78 -15.63 0.16
C CYS A 197 -4.69 -16.23 1.23
N GLN A 198 -4.20 -17.26 1.95
CA GLN A 198 -4.95 -17.93 3.01
C GLN A 198 -4.20 -17.92 4.36
N ARG A 199 -2.86 -17.94 4.33
CA ARG A 199 -2.02 -18.14 5.50
C ARG A 199 -1.30 -16.84 5.89
N PRO A 200 -1.93 -15.98 6.71
CA PRO A 200 -1.29 -14.80 7.24
C PRO A 200 -0.23 -15.17 8.27
N ALA A 201 0.83 -14.38 8.33
CA ALA A 201 1.75 -14.38 9.45
C ALA A 201 2.05 -12.94 9.89
N ARG A 202 2.41 -12.79 11.15
CA ARG A 202 2.85 -11.53 11.72
C ARG A 202 4.28 -11.66 12.22
N LEU A 203 5.15 -10.78 11.79
CA LEU A 203 6.44 -10.57 12.38
C LEU A 203 6.32 -9.48 13.46
N ASP A 204 6.62 -9.84 14.68
CA ASP A 204 6.50 -8.97 15.86
C ASP A 204 7.75 -8.08 15.98
N ALA A 205 7.94 -7.20 15.01
CA ALA A 205 9.05 -6.26 14.94
C ALA A 205 8.71 -5.03 14.09
N VAL A 206 9.36 -3.91 14.37
CA VAL A 206 9.29 -2.68 13.57
C VAL A 206 10.39 -2.72 12.51
N LEU A 207 10.01 -2.99 11.27
CA LEU A 207 10.94 -3.10 10.16
C LEU A 207 10.96 -1.87 9.25
N TYR A 208 9.95 -1.03 9.32
CA TYR A 208 9.77 0.07 8.39
C TYR A 208 9.67 1.40 9.12
N ASN A 209 10.41 2.40 8.66
CA ASN A 209 10.39 3.77 9.15
C ASN A 209 9.74 4.66 8.10
N TYR A 210 8.48 5.06 8.36
CA TYR A 210 7.69 5.93 7.49
C TYR A 210 7.98 7.40 7.79
N ARG A 211 8.51 8.13 6.82
CA ARG A 211 8.88 9.55 6.96
C ARG A 211 7.67 10.46 6.88
N LEU A 212 7.50 11.30 7.89
CA LEU A 212 6.54 12.40 7.88
C LEU A 212 7.24 13.68 7.40
N ARG A 213 7.11 14.01 6.14
CA ARG A 213 7.70 15.23 5.54
C ARG A 213 6.65 16.30 5.28
N GLU A 214 7.05 17.57 5.36
CA GLU A 214 6.25 18.68 4.85
C GLU A 214 6.05 18.51 3.33
N GLY A 215 4.81 18.69 2.86
CA GLY A 215 4.46 18.47 1.45
C GLY A 215 4.29 17.00 1.05
N SER A 216 4.19 16.08 2.02
CA SER A 216 3.76 14.70 1.74
C SER A 216 2.43 14.72 0.98
N ALA A 217 2.34 13.92 -0.07
CA ALA A 217 1.18 13.85 -0.97
C ALA A 217 -0.17 13.64 -0.26
N THR A 218 -0.15 13.20 1.01
CA THR A 218 -1.35 12.82 1.77
C THR A 218 -1.99 13.97 2.58
N GLN A 219 -1.41 15.18 2.62
CA GLN A 219 -1.83 16.22 3.58
C GLN A 219 -2.48 17.46 2.96
N ASP A 220 -2.47 17.64 1.64
CA ASP A 220 -2.93 18.85 0.98
C ASP A 220 -4.28 18.71 0.24
N ASP A 221 -4.84 19.85 -0.19
CA ASP A 221 -6.04 19.88 -1.01
C ASP A 221 -5.88 19.18 -2.36
N ASN A 222 -4.65 19.11 -2.87
CA ASN A 222 -4.32 18.39 -4.10
C ASN A 222 -4.52 16.88 -3.92
N TYR A 223 -4.11 16.32 -2.78
CA TYR A 223 -4.39 14.92 -2.45
C TYR A 223 -5.89 14.62 -2.39
N ARG A 224 -6.68 15.53 -1.76
CA ARG A 224 -8.14 15.37 -1.71
C ARG A 224 -8.77 15.39 -3.10
N ARG A 225 -8.27 16.25 -4.01
CA ARG A 225 -8.73 16.27 -5.41
C ARG A 225 -8.37 14.99 -6.15
N LYS A 226 -7.14 14.48 -5.98
CA LYS A 226 -6.75 13.17 -6.51
C LYS A 226 -7.65 12.05 -5.99
N ASN A 227 -8.02 12.04 -4.71
CA ASN A 227 -8.99 11.09 -4.17
C ASN A 227 -10.33 11.13 -4.91
N LEU A 228 -10.81 12.32 -5.25
CA LEU A 228 -12.09 12.47 -5.99
C LEU A 228 -12.02 11.94 -7.42
N GLU A 229 -10.87 12.04 -8.05
CA GLU A 229 -10.65 11.61 -9.43
C GLU A 229 -10.35 10.11 -9.51
N ASP A 230 -9.50 9.60 -8.63
CA ASP A 230 -8.91 8.28 -8.73
C ASP A 230 -9.69 7.19 -7.93
N LEU A 231 -10.11 7.46 -6.68
CA LEU A 231 -10.77 6.45 -5.85
C LEU A 231 -12.03 5.83 -6.46
N PRO A 232 -12.91 6.57 -7.17
CA PRO A 232 -14.04 5.94 -7.84
C PRO A 232 -13.63 4.84 -8.81
N GLN A 233 -12.59 5.07 -9.59
CA GLN A 233 -12.07 4.12 -10.57
C GLN A 233 -11.37 2.93 -9.88
N VAL A 234 -10.63 3.20 -8.81
CA VAL A 234 -9.97 2.16 -8.00
C VAL A 234 -11.00 1.23 -7.37
N ILE A 235 -12.06 1.77 -6.75
CA ILE A 235 -13.16 0.99 -6.17
C ILE A 235 -13.84 0.15 -7.26
N GLU A 236 -14.14 0.74 -8.41
CA GLU A 236 -14.80 0.04 -9.52
C GLU A 236 -13.95 -1.11 -10.08
N ARG A 237 -12.64 -0.88 -10.26
CA ARG A 237 -11.71 -1.94 -10.67
C ARG A 237 -11.60 -3.07 -9.65
N LEU A 238 -11.65 -2.76 -8.35
CA LEU A 238 -11.61 -3.77 -7.31
C LEU A 238 -12.91 -4.59 -7.27
N LEU A 239 -14.08 -3.95 -7.43
CA LEU A 239 -15.37 -4.65 -7.52
C LEU A 239 -15.43 -5.54 -8.78
N ASN A 240 -15.01 -5.04 -9.93
CA ASN A 240 -14.94 -5.84 -11.16
C ASN A 240 -13.97 -7.03 -11.01
N TRP A 241 -12.85 -6.83 -10.33
CA TRP A 241 -11.95 -7.93 -9.99
C TRP A 241 -12.65 -9.01 -9.15
N CYS A 242 -13.44 -8.61 -8.17
CA CYS A 242 -14.20 -9.56 -7.35
C CYS A 242 -15.18 -10.37 -8.19
N ASP A 243 -15.86 -9.76 -9.16
CA ASP A 243 -16.75 -10.45 -10.09
C ASP A 243 -15.99 -11.41 -11.01
N ASP A 244 -14.93 -10.95 -11.64
CA ASP A 244 -14.12 -11.74 -12.58
C ASP A 244 -13.49 -12.96 -11.90
N GLU A 245 -12.94 -12.77 -10.71
CA GLU A 245 -12.27 -13.82 -9.94
C GLU A 245 -13.23 -14.66 -9.06
N LYS A 246 -14.54 -14.32 -9.06
CA LYS A 246 -15.56 -14.95 -8.21
C LYS A 246 -15.17 -14.92 -6.72
N VAL A 247 -14.58 -13.81 -6.30
CA VAL A 247 -14.22 -13.57 -4.91
C VAL A 247 -15.50 -13.40 -4.09
N LYS A 248 -15.69 -14.25 -3.08
CA LYS A 248 -16.81 -14.09 -2.16
C LYS A 248 -16.59 -12.89 -1.24
N PRO A 249 -17.66 -12.13 -0.93
CA PRO A 249 -17.57 -11.08 0.08
C PRO A 249 -17.02 -11.62 1.40
N GLU A 250 -15.93 -11.02 1.87
CA GLU A 250 -15.33 -11.33 3.16
C GLU A 250 -15.38 -10.07 4.05
N PRO A 251 -15.65 -10.17 5.36
CA PRO A 251 -15.82 -9.00 6.24
C PRO A 251 -14.65 -8.01 6.20
N TRP A 252 -13.42 -8.50 6.09
CA TRP A 252 -12.24 -7.65 5.98
C TRP A 252 -12.25 -6.83 4.68
N LEU A 253 -12.63 -7.44 3.56
CA LEU A 253 -12.67 -6.78 2.25
C LEU A 253 -13.79 -5.74 2.20
N GLU A 254 -14.97 -6.09 2.71
CA GLU A 254 -16.09 -5.16 2.86
C GLU A 254 -15.67 -3.92 3.66
N MET A 255 -15.04 -4.12 4.81
CA MET A 255 -14.57 -3.05 5.67
C MET A 255 -13.56 -2.14 4.93
N ARG A 256 -12.65 -2.72 4.12
CA ARG A 256 -11.63 -1.96 3.39
C ARG A 256 -12.22 -1.13 2.25
N ILE A 257 -13.09 -1.73 1.45
CA ILE A 257 -13.76 -1.00 0.37
C ILE A 257 -14.64 0.10 0.98
N GLN A 258 -15.31 -0.16 2.10
CA GLN A 258 -16.06 0.86 2.83
C GLN A 258 -15.18 2.03 3.30
N GLN A 259 -13.95 1.77 3.76
CA GLN A 259 -13.00 2.83 4.11
C GLN A 259 -12.61 3.67 2.89
N MET A 260 -12.42 3.07 1.73
CA MET A 260 -12.15 3.81 0.49
C MET A 260 -13.33 4.74 0.12
N PHE A 261 -14.57 4.26 0.24
CA PHE A 261 -15.76 5.11 0.09
C PHE A 261 -15.78 6.27 1.10
N GLN A 262 -15.47 6.00 2.37
CA GLN A 262 -15.42 7.04 3.40
C GLN A 262 -14.36 8.09 3.08
N ASN A 263 -13.19 7.70 2.58
CA ASN A 263 -12.12 8.61 2.17
C ASN A 263 -12.56 9.48 0.96
N LEU A 264 -13.23 8.87 -0.02
CA LEU A 264 -13.82 9.61 -1.15
C LEU A 264 -14.80 10.68 -0.68
N LEU A 265 -15.77 10.29 0.16
CA LEU A 265 -16.80 11.19 0.66
C LEU A 265 -16.25 12.27 1.59
N TYR A 266 -15.26 11.93 2.42
CA TYR A 266 -14.57 12.87 3.29
C TYR A 266 -13.82 13.92 2.46
N SER A 267 -13.03 13.48 1.47
CA SER A 267 -12.33 14.37 0.54
C SER A 267 -13.30 15.31 -0.17
N ALA A 268 -14.42 14.76 -0.66
CA ALA A 268 -15.47 15.54 -1.32
C ALA A 268 -16.10 16.62 -0.43
N SER A 269 -16.20 16.35 0.86
CA SER A 269 -16.79 17.30 1.82
C SER A 269 -15.88 18.50 2.15
N LEU A 270 -14.57 18.38 1.88
CA LEU A 270 -13.56 19.39 2.17
C LEU A 270 -13.12 20.19 0.94
N VAL A 271 -13.24 19.60 -0.24
CA VAL A 271 -12.86 20.28 -1.49
C VAL A 271 -13.95 21.26 -1.95
N ASN A 272 -13.54 22.51 -2.23
CA ASN A 272 -14.43 23.50 -2.78
C ASN A 272 -14.75 23.23 -4.27
N GLY A 273 -15.97 23.56 -4.69
CA GLY A 273 -16.39 23.47 -6.09
C GLY A 273 -16.75 22.06 -6.59
N VAL A 274 -16.91 21.08 -5.68
CA VAL A 274 -17.32 19.73 -6.05
C VAL A 274 -18.71 19.72 -6.72
N ASN A 275 -18.80 19.12 -7.90
CA ASN A 275 -20.08 18.89 -8.56
C ASN A 275 -20.86 17.80 -7.83
N LYS A 276 -21.76 18.24 -6.93
CA LYS A 276 -22.57 17.33 -6.08
C LYS A 276 -23.45 16.37 -6.89
N LYS A 277 -23.97 16.81 -8.06
CA LYS A 277 -24.81 15.95 -8.91
C LYS A 277 -23.99 14.83 -9.52
N ALA A 278 -22.83 15.14 -10.07
CA ALA A 278 -21.91 14.13 -10.63
C ALA A 278 -21.42 13.16 -9.53
N LEU A 279 -21.04 13.68 -8.35
CA LEU A 279 -20.64 12.85 -7.23
C LEU A 279 -21.78 11.92 -6.77
N GLN A 280 -23.02 12.41 -6.70
CA GLN A 280 -24.18 11.58 -6.35
C GLN A 280 -24.38 10.44 -7.34
N GLN A 281 -24.21 10.69 -8.62
CA GLN A 281 -24.31 9.65 -9.66
C GLN A 281 -23.20 8.63 -9.51
N THR A 282 -21.96 9.07 -9.29
CA THR A 282 -20.80 8.20 -9.04
C THR A 282 -21.03 7.31 -7.80
N VAL A 283 -21.43 7.90 -6.69
CA VAL A 283 -21.68 7.16 -5.44
C VAL A 283 -22.77 6.11 -5.64
N ARG A 284 -23.89 6.45 -6.30
CA ARG A 284 -24.95 5.48 -6.58
C ARG A 284 -24.46 4.34 -7.44
N ARG A 285 -23.76 4.63 -8.54
CA ARG A 285 -23.18 3.60 -9.43
C ARG A 285 -22.28 2.64 -8.67
N LEU A 286 -21.40 3.15 -7.83
CA LEU A 286 -20.50 2.33 -7.02
C LEU A 286 -21.25 1.49 -5.99
N PHE A 287 -22.32 2.00 -5.38
CA PHE A 287 -23.17 1.22 -4.49
C PHE A 287 -23.98 0.14 -5.22
N ASP A 288 -24.42 0.41 -6.43
CA ASP A 288 -25.11 -0.59 -7.25
C ASP A 288 -24.15 -1.73 -7.64
N ALA A 289 -22.90 -1.39 -8.02
CA ALA A 289 -21.84 -2.36 -8.25
C ALA A 289 -21.53 -3.18 -6.99
N TRP A 290 -21.41 -2.53 -5.83
CA TRP A 290 -21.21 -3.18 -4.54
C TRP A 290 -22.28 -4.23 -4.24
N ARG A 291 -23.55 -3.88 -4.42
CA ARG A 291 -24.67 -4.81 -4.19
C ARG A 291 -24.70 -5.97 -5.17
N LYS A 292 -24.37 -5.72 -6.44
CA LYS A 292 -24.31 -6.74 -7.48
C LYS A 292 -23.33 -7.84 -7.11
N GLU A 293 -22.21 -7.50 -6.47
CA GLU A 293 -21.19 -8.45 -6.01
C GLU A 293 -21.57 -9.15 -4.69
N GLY A 294 -22.77 -8.92 -4.16
CA GLY A 294 -23.27 -9.59 -2.94
C GLY A 294 -22.71 -9.03 -1.64
N PHE A 295 -22.01 -7.91 -1.68
CA PHE A 295 -21.56 -7.25 -0.45
C PHE A 295 -22.71 -6.62 0.32
N MET A 296 -22.64 -6.68 1.66
CA MET A 296 -23.68 -6.09 2.50
C MET A 296 -23.65 -4.57 2.45
N PHE A 297 -24.82 -3.94 2.47
CA PHE A 297 -24.91 -2.49 2.51
C PHE A 297 -24.31 -1.95 3.83
N PRO A 298 -23.40 -0.96 3.77
CA PRO A 298 -22.78 -0.43 4.97
C PRO A 298 -23.81 0.14 5.95
N ASP A 299 -23.75 -0.31 7.19
CA ASP A 299 -24.73 0.07 8.23
C ASP A 299 -24.51 1.47 8.81
N SER A 300 -23.42 2.16 8.42
CA SER A 300 -23.15 3.49 8.96
C SER A 300 -24.13 4.52 8.44
N VAL A 301 -24.60 5.39 9.34
CA VAL A 301 -25.49 6.54 9.03
C VAL A 301 -24.88 7.40 7.92
N LYS A 302 -23.57 7.62 7.95
CA LYS A 302 -22.84 8.40 6.94
C LYS A 302 -22.99 7.82 5.54
N MET A 303 -22.85 6.51 5.41
CA MET A 303 -22.94 5.82 4.11
C MET A 303 -24.38 5.80 3.59
N LYS A 304 -25.36 5.56 4.48
CA LYS A 304 -26.78 5.65 4.14
C LYS A 304 -27.18 7.05 3.65
N LEU A 305 -26.72 8.11 4.34
CA LEU A 305 -26.92 9.49 3.92
C LEU A 305 -26.26 9.77 2.56
N ALA A 306 -25.03 9.34 2.34
CA ALA A 306 -24.33 9.57 1.08
C ALA A 306 -25.03 8.88 -0.11
N HIS A 307 -25.52 7.67 0.07
CA HIS A 307 -26.30 6.97 -0.92
C HIS A 307 -27.62 7.69 -1.25
N TRP A 308 -28.32 8.16 -0.24
CA TRP A 308 -29.59 8.87 -0.40
C TRP A 308 -29.39 10.29 -0.97
N SER A 309 -28.50 11.08 -0.35
CA SER A 309 -28.22 12.46 -0.73
C SER A 309 -26.84 12.93 -0.30
N ILE A 310 -25.98 13.25 -1.26
CA ILE A 310 -24.66 13.84 -1.02
C ILE A 310 -24.76 15.17 -0.28
N THR A 311 -25.80 15.95 -0.55
CA THR A 311 -26.03 17.23 0.15
C THR A 311 -26.32 16.99 1.62
N ALA A 312 -27.19 16.02 1.94
CA ALA A 312 -27.46 15.65 3.34
C ALA A 312 -26.19 15.10 4.04
N TYR A 313 -25.40 14.29 3.35
CA TYR A 313 -24.11 13.83 3.86
C TYR A 313 -23.17 15.00 4.19
N PHE A 314 -23.02 15.98 3.29
CA PHE A 314 -22.14 17.14 3.54
C PHE A 314 -22.57 17.96 4.73
N VAL A 315 -23.86 18.22 4.88
CA VAL A 315 -24.42 18.93 6.07
C VAL A 315 -24.11 18.13 7.34
N PHE A 316 -24.41 16.83 7.33
CA PHE A 316 -24.12 15.95 8.45
C PHE A 316 -22.62 15.91 8.81
N ASN A 317 -21.76 15.74 7.80
CA ASN A 317 -20.31 15.65 8.04
C ASN A 317 -19.76 16.97 8.60
N LYS A 318 -20.22 18.13 8.10
CA LYS A 318 -19.82 19.45 8.61
C LYS A 318 -20.21 19.62 10.10
N ILE A 319 -21.41 19.21 10.47
CA ILE A 319 -21.87 19.25 11.87
C ILE A 319 -21.02 18.29 12.72
N TYR A 320 -20.81 17.06 12.23
CA TYR A 320 -20.01 16.05 12.93
C TYR A 320 -18.58 16.50 13.20
N LEU A 321 -17.90 17.08 12.19
CA LEU A 321 -16.53 17.59 12.34
C LEU A 321 -16.48 18.73 13.36
N LYS A 322 -17.44 19.65 13.32
CA LYS A 322 -17.54 20.75 14.29
C LYS A 322 -17.71 20.25 15.73
N LEU A 323 -18.54 19.22 15.93
CA LEU A 323 -18.76 18.60 17.25
C LEU A 323 -17.52 17.87 17.76
N LYS A 324 -16.67 17.34 16.86
CA LYS A 324 -15.40 16.69 17.21
C LYS A 324 -14.23 17.66 17.36
N GLY A 325 -14.42 18.96 17.19
CA GLY A 325 -13.36 19.97 17.24
C GLY A 325 -12.34 19.87 16.11
N ILE A 326 -12.68 19.19 15.03
CA ILE A 326 -11.81 19.01 13.85
C ILE A 326 -12.11 20.18 12.90
N LYS A 327 -11.08 21.00 12.63
CA LYS A 327 -11.15 22.15 11.71
C LYS A 327 -10.99 21.70 10.26
#